data_54968d2fd89d4aaa04f514174a82f9c1
#
_entry.id   54968d2fd89d4aaa04f514174a82f9c1
#
_cell.length_a   1.000
_cell.length_b   1.000
_cell.length_c   1.000
_cell.angle_alpha   90.00
_cell.angle_beta   90.00
_cell.angle_gamma   90.00
#
_symmetry.space_group_name_H-M   'P 1'
#
loop_
_entity.id
_entity.type
_entity.pdbx_description
1 polymer ?
#
loop_
_entity_poly.entity_id
_entity_poly.type
_entity_poly.pdbx_seq_one_letter_code
_entity_poly.pdbx_strand_id
1 'polypeptide(L)'
;MAVSSSQSQPAKAAVLLHEVSAQQLAQAYDRNTVAADQQFKGKRFKVTGTVDSINTDMFGNPYITLRGGVNQFMEPQFELKKSHANYAATLQRGMRISLICTGGGDIAKIPMSQNCVPDA
;
A
#
# COMPACT_ATOMS: atom_id res chain seq x y z
N MET A 1 33.37 7.05 20.91
CA MET A 1 32.76 7.21 20.54
C MET A 1 32.01 7.23 20.02
N ALA A 2 31.95 7.06 19.98
CA ALA A 2 31.22 7.24 19.46
C ALA A 2 30.53 7.10 18.89
N VAL A 3 30.62 7.12 18.81
CA VAL A 3 29.94 7.18 18.30
C VAL A 3 29.33 7.10 17.61
N SER A 4 29.42 7.20 17.53
CA SER A 4 28.81 7.34 16.89
C SER A 4 28.22 7.01 16.14
N SER A 5 28.34 6.91 16.00
CA SER A 5 27.78 6.75 15.33
C SER A 5 27.08 6.43 14.69
N SER A 6 27.23 6.31 14.61
CA SER A 6 26.61 6.08 13.99
C SER A 6 25.94 6.01 13.41
N GLN A 7 25.99 5.95 13.46
CA GLN A 7 25.24 6.25 12.97
C GLN A 7 25.02 6.47 11.73
N SER A 8 25.66 6.68 11.07
CA SER A 8 25.50 6.89 9.75
C SER A 8 24.50 6.15 9.15
N GLN A 9 24.09 5.55 9.79
CA GLN A 9 23.05 4.87 9.44
C GLN A 9 21.84 5.64 9.32
N PRO A 10 21.83 6.94 9.47
CA PRO A 10 20.62 7.71 9.28
C PRO A 10 19.95 7.39 7.96
N ALA A 11 20.76 7.19 6.95
CA ALA A 11 20.19 6.86 5.68
C ALA A 11 19.46 5.54 5.74
N LYS A 12 19.98 4.63 6.52
CA LYS A 12 19.31 3.36 6.63
C LYS A 12 18.04 3.49 7.42
N ALA A 13 18.06 4.31 8.41
CA ALA A 13 16.86 4.54 9.19
C ALA A 13 15.75 5.07 8.28
N ALA A 14 16.11 5.81 7.26
CA ALA A 14 15.12 6.37 6.37
C ALA A 14 14.37 5.30 5.59
N VAL A 15 14.87 4.08 5.51
CA VAL A 15 14.15 3.03 4.82
C VAL A 15 13.15 2.31 5.72
N LEU A 16 13.05 2.72 6.97
CA LEU A 16 12.03 2.18 7.84
C LEU A 16 10.70 2.81 7.47
N LEU A 17 9.90 2.05 6.74
CA LEU A 17 8.61 2.52 6.29
C LEU A 17 7.55 2.22 7.33
N HIS A 18 6.54 3.07 7.37
CA HIS A 18 5.35 2.77 8.15
C HIS A 18 4.71 1.52 7.58
N GLU A 19 4.48 0.52 8.41
CA GLU A 19 3.88 -0.74 7.98
C GLU A 19 2.47 -0.85 8.51
N VAL A 20 1.55 -1.20 7.63
CA VAL A 20 0.15 -1.40 8.01
C VAL A 20 -0.41 -2.60 7.26
N SER A 21 -1.47 -3.19 7.82
CA SER A 21 -2.25 -4.14 7.07
C SER A 21 -3.28 -3.39 6.23
N ALA A 22 -3.80 -4.06 5.21
CA ALA A 22 -4.88 -3.48 4.42
C ALA A 22 -6.07 -3.14 5.30
N GLN A 23 -6.36 -3.96 6.31
CA GLN A 23 -7.44 -3.70 7.23
C GLN A 23 -7.21 -2.44 8.06
N GLN A 24 -5.99 -2.26 8.57
CA GLN A 24 -5.66 -1.06 9.33
C GLN A 24 -5.78 0.20 8.47
N LEU A 25 -5.35 0.11 7.22
CA LEU A 25 -5.47 1.22 6.29
C LEU A 25 -6.93 1.59 6.06
N ALA A 26 -7.77 0.58 5.81
CA ALA A 26 -9.20 0.79 5.60
C ALA A 26 -9.86 1.40 6.83
N GLN A 27 -9.51 0.91 8.01
CA GLN A 27 -10.07 1.41 9.26
C GLN A 27 -9.66 2.86 9.51
N ALA A 28 -8.43 3.22 9.16
CA ALA A 28 -7.96 4.59 9.33
C ALA A 28 -8.80 5.56 8.50
N TYR A 29 -9.07 5.22 7.24
CA TYR A 29 -9.88 6.07 6.38
C TYR A 29 -11.35 6.08 6.79
N ASP A 30 -11.86 4.97 7.27
CA ASP A 30 -13.23 4.92 7.74
C ASP A 30 -13.43 5.80 8.98
N ARG A 31 -12.44 5.80 9.87
CA ARG A 31 -12.56 6.50 11.13
C ARG A 31 -12.38 8.01 10.98
N ASN A 32 -11.39 8.43 10.21
CA ASN A 32 -11.08 9.86 10.09
C ASN A 32 -10.21 10.08 8.86
N THR A 33 -10.83 10.50 7.76
CA THR A 33 -10.13 10.71 6.49
C THR A 33 -9.00 11.73 6.60
N VAL A 34 -9.22 12.80 7.38
CA VAL A 34 -8.20 13.84 7.52
C VAL A 34 -6.95 13.28 8.20
N ALA A 35 -7.13 12.54 9.29
CA ALA A 35 -6.02 11.94 10.00
C ALA A 35 -5.33 10.89 9.14
N ALA A 36 -6.09 10.10 8.39
CA ALA A 36 -5.52 9.09 7.51
C ALA A 36 -4.70 9.73 6.40
N ASP A 37 -5.19 10.82 5.80
CA ASP A 37 -4.43 11.53 4.78
C ASP A 37 -3.11 12.05 5.34
N GLN A 38 -3.11 12.53 6.57
CA GLN A 38 -1.87 13.00 7.20
C GLN A 38 -0.84 11.88 7.37
N GLN A 39 -1.31 10.65 7.55
CA GLN A 39 -0.42 9.51 7.70
C GLN A 39 0.05 8.93 6.38
N PHE A 40 -0.81 8.90 5.37
CA PHE A 40 -0.56 8.09 4.19
C PHE A 40 -0.50 8.84 2.87
N LYS A 41 -1.28 9.91 2.71
CA LYS A 41 -1.40 10.55 1.41
C LYS A 41 -0.09 11.22 0.99
N GLY A 42 0.39 10.86 -0.20
CA GLY A 42 1.65 11.37 -0.71
C GLY A 42 2.88 10.77 -0.05
N LYS A 43 2.70 9.80 0.83
CA LYS A 43 3.80 9.19 1.58
C LYS A 43 3.97 7.74 1.18
N ARG A 44 5.21 7.28 1.30
CA ARG A 44 5.55 5.90 1.01
C ARG A 44 5.31 5.05 2.25
N PHE A 45 4.67 3.89 2.08
CA PHE A 45 4.40 2.98 3.19
C PHE A 45 4.36 1.55 2.68
N LYS A 46 4.48 0.61 3.60
CA LYS A 46 4.39 -0.81 3.31
C LYS A 46 3.03 -1.33 3.76
N VAL A 47 2.36 -2.06 2.89
CA VAL A 47 1.07 -2.66 3.22
C VAL A 47 1.13 -4.16 2.98
N THR A 48 0.51 -4.91 3.90
CA THR A 48 0.42 -6.36 3.80
C THR A 48 -1.05 -6.75 3.81
N GLY A 49 -1.40 -7.72 2.99
CA GLY A 49 -2.78 -8.19 2.97
C GLY A 49 -2.94 -9.40 2.07
N THR A 50 -4.18 -9.84 1.98
CA THR A 50 -4.56 -10.98 1.17
C THR A 50 -5.22 -10.48 -0.11
N VAL A 51 -4.73 -10.96 -1.25
CA VAL A 51 -5.26 -10.57 -2.55
C VAL A 51 -6.71 -11.01 -2.68
N ASP A 52 -7.56 -10.07 -3.07
CA ASP A 52 -8.96 -10.39 -3.39
C ASP A 52 -9.19 -10.37 -4.89
N SER A 53 -8.65 -9.38 -5.59
CA SER A 53 -8.78 -9.32 -7.05
C SER A 53 -7.54 -8.69 -7.68
N ILE A 54 -7.30 -9.05 -8.93
CA ILE A 54 -6.24 -8.50 -9.77
C ILE A 54 -6.93 -7.98 -11.02
N ASN A 55 -6.72 -6.70 -11.32
CA ASN A 55 -7.48 -6.01 -12.35
C ASN A 55 -6.61 -5.10 -13.20
N THR A 56 -7.18 -4.58 -14.27
CA THR A 56 -6.60 -3.45 -14.99
C THR A 56 -7.61 -2.32 -14.99
N ASP A 57 -7.11 -1.09 -14.89
CA ASP A 57 -7.99 0.08 -15.01
C ASP A 57 -8.22 0.39 -16.50
N MET A 58 -8.95 1.48 -16.77
CA MET A 58 -9.30 1.83 -18.13
C MET A 58 -8.09 2.22 -18.98
N PHE A 59 -6.94 2.47 -18.35
CA PHE A 59 -5.71 2.82 -19.05
C PHE A 59 -4.75 1.63 -19.15
N GLY A 60 -5.18 0.44 -18.70
CA GLY A 60 -4.34 -0.75 -18.73
C GLY A 60 -3.36 -0.87 -17.59
N ASN A 61 -3.48 -0.04 -16.55
CA ASN A 61 -2.61 -0.15 -15.39
C ASN A 61 -3.10 -1.26 -14.47
N PRO A 62 -2.20 -2.15 -14.03
CA PRO A 62 -2.63 -3.21 -13.12
C PRO A 62 -2.90 -2.64 -11.74
N TYR A 63 -3.98 -3.09 -11.11
CA TYR A 63 -4.22 -2.76 -9.71
C TYR A 63 -4.78 -3.96 -8.98
N ILE A 64 -4.55 -3.99 -7.70
CA ILE A 64 -4.90 -5.11 -6.83
C ILE A 64 -5.80 -4.59 -5.74
N THR A 65 -6.84 -5.35 -5.39
CA THR A 65 -7.57 -5.10 -4.16
C THR A 65 -7.12 -6.11 -3.12
N LEU A 66 -6.96 -5.62 -1.90
CA LEU A 66 -6.63 -6.47 -0.76
C LEU A 66 -7.82 -6.54 0.18
N ARG A 67 -8.03 -7.70 0.78
CA ARG A 67 -9.09 -7.89 1.76
C ARG A 67 -8.84 -7.01 2.98
N GLY A 68 -9.91 -6.72 3.71
CA GLY A 68 -9.79 -5.95 4.94
C GLY A 68 -10.55 -4.64 4.90
N GLY A 69 -11.25 -4.34 3.81
CA GLY A 69 -12.15 -3.19 3.76
C GLY A 69 -13.22 -3.30 4.83
N VAL A 70 -13.86 -2.18 5.14
CA VAL A 70 -14.94 -2.17 6.13
C VAL A 70 -16.12 -3.02 5.67
N ASN A 71 -16.20 -3.26 4.36
CA ASN A 71 -17.07 -4.28 3.78
C ASN A 71 -16.46 -4.70 2.44
N GLN A 72 -17.04 -5.72 1.81
CA GLN A 72 -16.46 -6.30 0.60
C GLN A 72 -16.47 -5.34 -0.60
N PHE A 73 -17.23 -4.26 -0.54
CA PHE A 73 -17.30 -3.29 -1.65
C PHE A 73 -16.32 -2.13 -1.45
N MET A 74 -15.62 -2.07 -0.33
CA MET A 74 -14.77 -0.95 0.03
C MET A 74 -13.32 -1.38 0.30
N GLU A 75 -12.87 -2.38 -0.40
CA GLU A 75 -11.52 -2.88 -0.21
C GLU A 75 -10.49 -1.89 -0.75
N PRO A 76 -9.38 -1.70 -0.04
CA PRO A 76 -8.31 -0.82 -0.51
C PRO A 76 -7.79 -1.26 -1.88
N GLN A 77 -7.47 -0.28 -2.72
CA GLN A 77 -6.98 -0.50 -4.07
C GLN A 77 -5.53 -0.03 -4.18
N PHE A 78 -4.72 -0.81 -4.87
CA PHE A 78 -3.28 -0.59 -4.96
C PHE A 78 -2.85 -0.71 -6.42
N GLU A 79 -2.55 0.43 -7.04
CA GLU A 79 -2.13 0.46 -8.42
C GLU A 79 -0.64 0.18 -8.51
N LEU A 80 -0.27 -0.85 -9.25
CA LEU A 80 1.13 -1.18 -9.48
C LEU A 80 1.69 -0.34 -10.61
N LYS A 81 2.99 -0.11 -10.58
CA LYS A 81 3.67 0.46 -11.74
C LYS A 81 3.52 -0.50 -12.91
N LYS A 82 3.39 0.04 -14.12
CA LYS A 82 3.30 -0.79 -15.32
C LYS A 82 4.49 -1.74 -15.47
N SER A 83 5.66 -1.31 -15.00
CA SER A 83 6.85 -2.15 -15.05
C SER A 83 6.71 -3.43 -14.22
N HIS A 84 5.70 -3.50 -13.37
CA HIS A 84 5.44 -4.67 -12.54
C HIS A 84 4.20 -5.46 -13.00
N ALA A 85 3.79 -5.27 -14.24
CA ALA A 85 2.64 -6.02 -14.78
C ALA A 85 2.90 -7.53 -14.75
N ASN A 86 4.14 -7.95 -14.98
CA ASN A 86 4.46 -9.38 -14.91
C ASN A 86 4.28 -9.94 -13.51
N TYR A 87 4.64 -9.16 -12.50
CA TYR A 87 4.41 -9.56 -11.12
C TYR A 87 2.90 -9.73 -10.87
N ALA A 88 2.10 -8.75 -11.30
CA ALA A 88 0.65 -8.82 -11.13
C ALA A 88 0.08 -10.07 -11.80
N ALA A 89 0.62 -10.44 -12.94
CA ALA A 89 0.15 -11.61 -13.67
C ALA A 89 0.40 -12.92 -12.92
N THR A 90 1.32 -12.94 -11.96
CA THR A 90 1.60 -14.16 -11.18
C THR A 90 0.71 -14.27 -9.94
N LEU A 91 -0.05 -13.23 -9.61
CA LEU A 91 -0.85 -13.22 -8.40
C LEU A 91 -2.15 -13.96 -8.58
N GLN A 92 -2.65 -14.51 -7.49
CA GLN A 92 -3.94 -15.18 -7.44
C GLN A 92 -4.68 -14.76 -6.20
N ARG A 93 -5.98 -14.76 -6.29
CA ARG A 93 -6.85 -14.51 -5.15
C ARG A 93 -6.48 -15.44 -4.01
N GLY A 94 -6.38 -14.89 -2.82
CA GLY A 94 -6.04 -15.65 -1.62
C GLY A 94 -4.57 -15.60 -1.24
N MET A 95 -3.70 -15.14 -2.14
CA MET A 95 -2.28 -15.01 -1.82
C MET A 95 -2.04 -13.87 -0.85
N ARG A 96 -1.12 -14.08 0.08
CA ARG A 96 -0.70 -13.01 0.99
C ARG A 96 0.52 -12.31 0.41
N ILE A 97 0.45 -11.00 0.30
CA ILE A 97 1.52 -10.22 -0.30
C ILE A 97 1.82 -8.97 0.52
N SER A 98 2.99 -8.41 0.25
CA SER A 98 3.38 -7.10 0.78
C SER A 98 3.77 -6.22 -0.38
N LEU A 99 3.32 -4.97 -0.32
CA LEU A 99 3.61 -3.96 -1.34
C LEU A 99 4.16 -2.71 -0.67
N ILE A 100 4.99 -1.98 -1.40
CA ILE A 100 5.40 -0.65 -0.99
C ILE A 100 4.73 0.33 -1.95
N CYS A 101 3.93 1.22 -1.41
CA CYS A 101 3.07 2.10 -2.18
C CYS A 101 3.17 3.54 -1.73
N THR A 102 2.70 4.45 -2.59
CA THR A 102 2.48 5.84 -2.21
C THR A 102 0.98 6.03 -2.03
N GLY A 103 0.59 6.60 -0.91
CA GLY A 103 -0.82 6.83 -0.65
C GLY A 103 -1.40 7.87 -1.58
N GLY A 104 -2.60 7.61 -2.05
CA GLY A 104 -3.33 8.49 -2.98
C GLY A 104 -4.60 9.05 -2.40
N GLY A 105 -4.78 8.97 -1.08
CA GLY A 105 -6.01 9.42 -0.46
C GLY A 105 -7.09 8.35 -0.54
N ASP A 106 -8.33 8.79 -0.70
CA ASP A 106 -9.46 7.87 -0.76
C ASP A 106 -10.48 8.33 -1.78
N ILE A 107 -11.34 7.40 -2.17
CA ILE A 107 -12.55 7.71 -2.91
C ILE A 107 -13.69 7.13 -2.09
N ALA A 108 -14.51 8.00 -1.51
CA ALA A 108 -15.64 7.60 -0.68
C ALA A 108 -15.21 6.60 0.40
N LYS A 109 -14.10 6.90 1.07
CA LYS A 109 -13.49 6.11 2.14
C LYS A 109 -12.85 4.80 1.69
N ILE A 110 -12.73 4.58 0.38
CA ILE A 110 -11.95 3.47 -0.14
C ILE A 110 -10.52 3.96 -0.32
N PRO A 111 -9.55 3.42 0.44
CA PRO A 111 -8.17 3.87 0.30
C PRO A 111 -7.64 3.56 -1.09
N MET A 112 -6.98 4.55 -1.69
CA MET A 112 -6.37 4.44 -3.00
C MET A 112 -4.87 4.64 -2.84
N SER A 113 -4.09 3.78 -3.47
CA SER A 113 -2.63 3.88 -3.44
C SER A 113 -2.09 3.65 -4.84
N GLN A 114 -0.93 4.22 -5.12
CA GLN A 114 -0.32 4.12 -6.45
C GLN A 114 1.17 3.93 -6.36
N ASN A 115 1.79 3.72 -7.51
CA ASN A 115 3.23 3.49 -7.61
C ASN A 115 3.67 2.34 -6.72
N CYS A 116 2.83 1.33 -6.63
CA CYS A 116 3.12 0.17 -5.79
C CYS A 116 4.14 -0.74 -6.47
N VAL A 117 5.04 -1.25 -5.66
CA VAL A 117 6.03 -2.23 -6.09
C VAL A 117 6.01 -3.38 -5.10
N PRO A 118 6.36 -4.60 -5.55
CA PRO A 118 6.44 -5.71 -4.62
C PRO A 118 7.51 -5.44 -3.57
N ASP A 119 7.23 -5.84 -2.35
CA ASP A 119 8.23 -5.84 -1.29
C ASP A 119 8.88 -7.22 -1.33
N ALA A 120 10.02 -7.27 -1.94
CA ALA A 120 10.68 -8.54 -2.19
C ALA A 120 11.34 -9.13 -0.96
#